data_bc653d972b77832763a9114cddb813df
#
_entry.id   bc653d972b77832763a9114cddb813df
#
_cell.length_a   1.000
_cell.length_b   1.000
_cell.length_c   1.000
_cell.angle_alpha   90.00
_cell.angle_beta   90.00
_cell.angle_gamma   90.00
#
_symmetry.space_group_name_H-M   'P 1'
#
loop_
_entity.id
_entity.type
_entity.pdbx_description
1 polymer ?
#
loop_
_entity_poly.entity_id
_entity_poly.type
_entity_poly.pdbx_seq_one_letter_code
_entity_poly.pdbx_strand_id
1 'polypeptide(L)'
;MSDTQVWKDVVGYEGLYQVSSEGNVRVLPRTIVEVGKGGTKRVRHHDMKQLALFLNRQGYYTISLTKDKKQKNWLVSRLVAIAFIPNTDNLPCVNHKDENSQNNKVENLEWCTRAYNNSYGTICERRRNKMLGTKRKPHSEETKEKIRRGVYKNWEKRKSYE
;
A
#
# COMPACT_ATOMS: atom_id res chain seq x y z
N MET A 1 16.48 10.13 24.74
CA MET A 1 17.49 10.05 23.68
C MET A 1 16.79 10.39 22.39
N SER A 2 17.17 11.45 21.71
CA SER A 2 16.55 11.83 20.44
C SER A 2 17.03 10.83 19.39
N ASP A 3 16.19 9.87 19.03
CA ASP A 3 16.42 9.00 17.90
C ASP A 3 16.63 9.86 16.66
N THR A 4 17.88 9.95 16.21
CA THR A 4 18.23 10.77 15.05
C THR A 4 17.63 10.13 13.81
N GLN A 5 16.56 10.71 13.30
CA GLN A 5 15.92 10.26 12.06
C GLN A 5 16.92 10.27 10.90
N VAL A 6 17.10 9.13 10.26
CA VAL A 6 17.91 9.02 9.04
C VAL A 6 17.00 9.28 7.85
N TRP A 7 17.45 10.15 6.92
CA TRP A 7 16.71 10.51 5.72
C TRP A 7 17.42 9.96 4.48
N LYS A 8 16.65 9.36 3.56
CA LYS A 8 17.13 8.91 2.25
C LYS A 8 16.21 9.42 1.15
N ASP A 9 16.77 9.62 -0.02
CA ASP A 9 15.99 10.01 -1.19
C ASP A 9 14.97 8.93 -1.55
N VAL A 10 13.78 9.36 -1.95
CA VAL A 10 12.76 8.45 -2.47
C VAL A 10 13.21 7.97 -3.85
N VAL A 11 13.37 6.66 -4.02
CA VAL A 11 13.81 6.05 -5.28
C VAL A 11 12.87 6.44 -6.43
N GLY A 12 13.46 6.98 -7.49
CA GLY A 12 12.76 7.54 -8.64
C GLY A 12 12.31 9.00 -8.47
N TYR A 13 12.54 9.60 -7.30
CA TYR A 13 12.24 10.99 -6.96
C TYR A 13 13.43 11.69 -6.30
N GLU A 14 14.64 11.28 -6.65
CA GLU A 14 15.89 11.82 -6.11
C GLU A 14 15.94 13.34 -6.29
N GLY A 15 16.42 14.04 -5.26
CA GLY A 15 16.46 15.51 -5.24
C GLY A 15 15.11 16.22 -5.13
N LEU A 16 13.99 15.49 -5.08
CA LEU A 16 12.65 16.05 -4.91
C LEU A 16 12.03 15.73 -3.55
N TYR A 17 12.13 14.48 -3.12
CA TYR A 17 11.53 14.01 -1.88
C TYR A 17 12.47 13.06 -1.13
N GLN A 18 12.39 13.10 0.19
CA GLN A 18 13.08 12.17 1.07
C GLN A 18 12.08 11.48 2.00
N VAL A 19 12.41 10.25 2.37
CA VAL A 19 11.70 9.47 3.39
C VAL A 19 12.64 9.16 4.54
N SER A 20 12.12 9.16 5.77
CA SER A 20 12.89 8.87 6.97
C SER A 20 12.76 7.43 7.44
N SER A 21 13.70 7.01 8.29
CA SER A 21 13.64 5.72 9.01
C SER A 21 12.39 5.57 9.89
N GLU A 22 11.74 6.68 10.27
CA GLU A 22 10.52 6.73 11.09
C GLU A 22 9.22 6.78 10.27
N GLY A 23 9.30 6.78 8.93
CA GLY A 23 8.14 6.84 8.07
C GLY A 23 7.63 8.25 7.79
N ASN A 24 8.41 9.29 8.05
CA ASN A 24 8.09 10.65 7.64
C ASN A 24 8.55 10.91 6.21
N VAL A 25 7.88 11.81 5.51
CA VAL A 25 8.24 12.20 4.14
C VAL A 25 8.39 13.71 4.07
N ARG A 26 9.43 14.19 3.40
CA ARG A 26 9.66 15.62 3.18
C ARG A 26 9.94 15.95 1.72
N VAL A 27 9.53 17.14 1.31
CA VAL A 27 9.95 17.75 0.05
C VAL A 27 11.30 18.44 0.26
N LEU A 28 12.19 18.33 -0.73
CA LEU A 28 13.45 19.05 -0.74
C LEU A 28 13.30 20.45 -1.31
N PRO A 29 14.13 21.42 -0.88
CA PRO A 29 14.11 22.76 -1.41
C PRO A 29 14.47 22.73 -2.90
N ARG A 30 13.70 23.48 -3.69
CA ARG A 30 13.94 23.59 -5.13
C ARG A 30 13.42 24.89 -5.72
N THR A 31 14.04 25.35 -6.75
CA THR A 31 13.58 26.49 -7.54
C THR A 31 13.00 25.99 -8.86
N ILE A 32 11.76 26.33 -9.13
CA ILE A 32 11.07 26.00 -10.38
C ILE A 32 10.95 27.28 -11.20
N VAL A 33 11.44 27.24 -12.43
CA VAL A 33 11.25 28.31 -13.39
C VAL A 33 10.20 27.88 -14.41
N GLU A 34 9.04 28.50 -14.36
CA GLU A 34 7.95 28.27 -15.31
C GLU A 34 7.99 29.37 -16.39
N VAL A 35 7.95 28.97 -17.64
CA VAL A 35 7.82 29.91 -18.77
C VAL A 35 6.37 29.91 -19.19
N GLY A 36 5.70 31.04 -18.99
CA GLY A 36 4.31 31.26 -19.40
C GLY A 36 4.17 31.57 -20.88
N LYS A 37 2.92 31.67 -21.36
CA LYS A 37 2.61 32.13 -22.70
C LYS A 37 3.19 33.55 -22.89
N GLY A 38 3.93 33.76 -23.97
CA GLY A 38 4.61 35.05 -24.24
C GLY A 38 6.02 35.18 -23.63
N GLY A 39 6.64 34.10 -23.16
CA GLY A 39 8.03 34.13 -22.67
C GLY A 39 8.22 34.65 -21.25
N THR A 40 7.15 34.98 -20.53
CA THR A 40 7.23 35.45 -19.14
C THR A 40 7.74 34.36 -18.23
N LYS A 41 8.85 34.59 -17.52
CA LYS A 41 9.43 33.67 -16.57
C LYS A 41 8.85 33.91 -15.18
N ARG A 42 8.29 32.86 -14.57
CA ARG A 42 7.87 32.86 -13.17
C ARG A 42 8.79 31.94 -12.38
N VAL A 43 9.43 32.47 -11.37
CA VAL A 43 10.30 31.71 -10.45
C VAL A 43 9.52 31.39 -9.18
N ARG A 44 9.49 30.13 -8.80
CA ARG A 44 8.90 29.65 -7.53
C ARG A 44 9.98 28.95 -6.73
N HIS A 45 10.13 29.38 -5.49
CA HIS A 45 10.99 28.72 -4.51
C HIS A 45 10.13 27.82 -3.64
N HIS A 46 10.56 26.58 -3.47
CA HIS A 46 9.97 25.65 -2.54
C HIS A 46 11.00 25.36 -1.43
N ASP A 47 10.61 25.62 -0.20
CA ASP A 47 11.44 25.32 0.96
C ASP A 47 11.27 23.86 1.39
N MET A 48 12.24 23.37 2.16
CA MET A 48 12.14 22.06 2.78
C MET A 48 10.92 22.01 3.71
N LYS A 49 10.05 21.03 3.51
CA LYS A 49 8.85 20.87 4.30
C LYS A 49 8.50 19.40 4.50
N GLN A 50 8.18 19.04 5.75
CA GLN A 50 7.57 17.73 6.01
C GLN A 50 6.14 17.72 5.47
N LEU A 51 5.78 16.65 4.79
CA LEU A 51 4.49 16.49 4.15
C LEU A 51 3.51 15.77 5.07
N ALA A 52 2.24 16.18 5.01
CA ALA A 52 1.16 15.48 5.69
C ALA A 52 0.91 14.11 5.04
N LEU A 53 0.72 13.10 5.87
CA LEU A 53 0.37 11.76 5.44
C LEU A 53 -1.14 11.58 5.57
N PHE A 54 -1.74 10.79 4.69
CA PHE A 54 -3.17 10.53 4.67
C PHE A 54 -3.46 9.05 4.90
N LEU A 55 -4.43 8.73 5.74
CA LEU A 55 -4.90 7.36 5.90
C LEU A 55 -5.82 6.98 4.74
N ASN A 56 -5.54 5.85 4.10
CA ASN A 56 -6.45 5.27 3.14
C ASN A 56 -7.58 4.48 3.85
N ARG A 57 -8.56 3.98 3.07
CA ARG A 57 -9.70 3.21 3.61
C ARG A 57 -9.27 1.91 4.33
N GLN A 58 -8.10 1.39 4.05
CA GLN A 58 -7.54 0.19 4.67
C GLN A 58 -6.71 0.50 5.93
N GLY A 59 -6.57 1.77 6.32
CA GLY A 59 -5.83 2.18 7.50
C GLY A 59 -4.31 2.33 7.30
N TYR A 60 -3.83 2.36 6.05
CA TYR A 60 -2.42 2.60 5.74
C TYR A 60 -2.13 4.06 5.46
N TYR A 61 -0.99 4.57 5.93
CA TYR A 61 -0.52 5.89 5.53
C TYR A 61 -0.09 5.91 4.06
N THR A 62 -0.62 6.90 3.35
CA THR A 62 -0.33 7.16 1.94
C THR A 62 0.13 8.59 1.74
N ILE A 63 0.85 8.80 0.65
CA ILE A 63 1.28 10.12 0.20
C ILE A 63 1.25 10.19 -1.32
N SER A 64 0.92 11.38 -1.85
CA SER A 64 0.97 11.67 -3.28
C SER A 64 2.25 12.41 -3.61
N LEU A 65 3.07 11.81 -4.45
CA LEU A 65 4.31 12.40 -4.95
C LEU A 65 4.14 12.79 -6.42
N THR A 66 4.68 13.95 -6.77
CA THR A 66 4.59 14.50 -8.14
C THR A 66 5.98 14.64 -8.75
N LYS A 67 6.18 14.08 -9.93
CA LYS A 67 7.35 14.25 -10.77
C LYS A 67 6.91 14.40 -12.22
N ASP A 68 7.50 15.33 -12.96
CA ASP A 68 7.21 15.59 -14.39
C ASP A 68 5.70 15.78 -14.67
N LYS A 69 5.04 16.57 -13.82
CA LYS A 69 3.58 16.83 -13.86
C LYS A 69 2.69 15.58 -13.68
N LYS A 70 3.28 14.42 -13.36
CA LYS A 70 2.55 13.19 -13.06
C LYS A 70 2.52 12.95 -11.56
N GLN A 71 1.34 12.73 -11.01
CA GLN A 71 1.11 12.43 -9.61
C GLN A 71 0.92 10.94 -9.42
N LYS A 72 1.56 10.37 -8.39
CA LYS A 72 1.41 8.97 -8.00
C LYS A 72 1.25 8.84 -6.50
N ASN A 73 0.28 8.02 -6.09
CA ASN A 73 0.06 7.70 -4.69
C ASN A 73 0.94 6.52 -4.27
N TRP A 74 1.56 6.65 -3.12
CA TRP A 74 2.44 5.66 -2.53
C TRP A 74 2.01 5.30 -1.12
N LEU A 75 2.18 4.03 -0.74
CA LEU A 75 2.15 3.62 0.66
C LEU A 75 3.47 4.04 1.32
N VAL A 76 3.39 4.66 2.49
CA VAL A 76 4.59 5.12 3.21
C VAL A 76 5.48 3.95 3.60
N SER A 77 4.90 2.84 4.09
CA SER A 77 5.64 1.61 4.38
C SER A 77 6.48 1.13 3.19
N ARG A 78 5.93 1.25 1.97
CA ARG A 78 6.65 0.84 0.76
C ARG A 78 7.79 1.79 0.41
N LEU A 79 7.63 3.10 0.62
CA LEU A 79 8.72 4.08 0.44
C LEU A 79 9.87 3.81 1.41
N VAL A 80 9.54 3.56 2.69
CA VAL A 80 10.53 3.23 3.71
C VAL A 80 11.24 1.92 3.36
N ALA A 81 10.50 0.86 3.03
CA ALA A 81 11.08 -0.43 2.71
C ALA A 81 12.03 -0.35 1.50
N ILE A 82 11.64 0.34 0.43
CA ILE A 82 12.47 0.54 -0.77
C ILE A 82 13.77 1.31 -0.43
N ALA A 83 13.68 2.32 0.43
CA ALA A 83 14.83 3.17 0.74
C ALA A 83 15.81 2.53 1.75
N PHE A 84 15.32 1.71 2.68
CA PHE A 84 16.11 1.28 3.83
C PHE A 84 16.35 -0.22 3.92
N ILE A 85 15.46 -1.06 3.35
CA ILE A 85 15.52 -2.51 3.52
C ILE A 85 15.90 -3.17 2.19
N PRO A 86 17.05 -3.84 2.09
CA PRO A 86 17.43 -4.58 0.90
C PRO A 86 16.37 -5.63 0.53
N ASN A 87 16.05 -5.75 -0.76
CA ASN A 87 15.11 -6.73 -1.28
C ASN A 87 15.78 -7.59 -2.37
N THR A 88 16.72 -8.44 -1.95
CA THR A 88 17.50 -9.29 -2.84
C THR A 88 16.65 -10.31 -3.58
N ASP A 89 15.60 -10.79 -2.93
CA ASP A 89 14.72 -11.84 -3.46
C ASP A 89 13.53 -11.28 -4.25
N ASN A 90 13.49 -9.96 -4.49
CA ASN A 90 12.41 -9.27 -5.18
C ASN A 90 11.01 -9.60 -4.61
N LEU A 91 10.90 -9.68 -3.29
CA LEU A 91 9.65 -9.98 -2.61
C LEU A 91 8.60 -8.90 -2.83
N PRO A 92 7.35 -9.25 -3.13
CA PRO A 92 6.35 -8.30 -3.62
C PRO A 92 5.66 -7.48 -2.53
N CYS A 93 5.66 -7.93 -1.28
CA CYS A 93 4.89 -7.35 -0.19
C CYS A 93 5.79 -6.78 0.90
N VAL A 94 5.27 -5.78 1.61
CA VAL A 94 5.85 -5.26 2.86
C VAL A 94 4.90 -5.60 3.98
N ASN A 95 5.39 -6.28 5.02
CA ASN A 95 4.66 -6.65 6.23
C ASN A 95 5.03 -5.68 7.37
N HIS A 96 4.07 -5.44 8.28
CA HIS A 96 4.29 -4.76 9.56
C HIS A 96 4.39 -5.84 10.65
N LYS A 97 5.55 -5.95 11.28
CA LYS A 97 5.83 -7.00 12.27
C LYS A 97 4.91 -6.94 13.50
N ASP A 98 4.51 -5.74 13.90
CA ASP A 98 3.58 -5.49 15.01
C ASP A 98 2.10 -5.52 14.60
N GLU A 99 1.78 -5.88 13.36
CA GLU A 99 0.43 -5.83 12.77
C GLU A 99 -0.23 -4.43 12.76
N ASN A 100 0.51 -3.36 13.08
CA ASN A 100 0.03 -2.00 13.05
C ASN A 100 0.40 -1.32 11.70
N SER A 101 -0.56 -1.18 10.81
CA SER A 101 -0.39 -0.57 9.48
C SER A 101 0.05 0.91 9.51
N GLN A 102 0.00 1.55 10.67
CA GLN A 102 0.40 2.94 10.86
C GLN A 102 1.85 3.08 11.35
N ASN A 103 2.45 2.03 11.88
CA ASN A 103 3.83 2.03 12.35
C ASN A 103 4.79 1.73 11.20
N ASN A 104 5.22 2.78 10.50
CA ASN A 104 6.08 2.68 9.32
C ASN A 104 7.58 2.84 9.64
N LYS A 105 7.99 2.59 10.87
CA LYS A 105 9.40 2.56 11.24
C LYS A 105 10.13 1.43 10.52
N VAL A 106 11.36 1.67 10.07
CA VAL A 106 12.16 0.68 9.33
C VAL A 106 12.31 -0.64 10.09
N GLU A 107 12.45 -0.58 11.41
CA GLU A 107 12.59 -1.73 12.30
C GLU A 107 11.37 -2.65 12.31
N ASN A 108 10.18 -2.05 12.09
CA ASN A 108 8.90 -2.74 12.08
C ASN A 108 8.53 -3.31 10.72
N LEU A 109 9.27 -2.99 9.66
CA LEU A 109 8.95 -3.40 8.30
C LEU A 109 9.84 -4.56 7.85
N GLU A 110 9.29 -5.42 7.01
CA GLU A 110 10.02 -6.50 6.34
C GLU A 110 9.44 -6.78 4.95
N TRP A 111 10.30 -7.19 4.01
CA TRP A 111 9.85 -7.72 2.74
C TRP A 111 9.37 -9.16 2.91
N CYS A 112 8.28 -9.51 2.24
CA CYS A 112 7.70 -10.84 2.35
C CYS A 112 6.95 -11.28 1.11
N THR A 113 6.62 -12.58 1.05
CA THR A 113 5.74 -13.14 0.03
C THR A 113 4.28 -12.78 0.31
N ARG A 114 3.42 -12.88 -0.71
CA ARG A 114 1.97 -12.70 -0.54
C ARG A 114 1.36 -13.75 0.39
N ALA A 115 1.84 -15.00 0.31
CA ALA A 115 1.36 -16.08 1.16
C ALA A 115 1.66 -15.80 2.63
N TYR A 116 2.91 -15.45 2.95
CA TYR A 116 3.33 -15.06 4.28
C TYR A 116 2.51 -13.88 4.81
N ASN A 117 2.41 -12.77 4.06
CA ASN A 117 1.66 -11.59 4.48
C ASN A 117 0.18 -11.87 4.73
N ASN A 118 -0.42 -12.80 3.98
CA ASN A 118 -1.83 -13.17 4.14
C ASN A 118 -2.10 -14.07 5.34
N SER A 119 -1.11 -14.78 5.84
CA SER A 119 -1.21 -15.70 6.99
C SER A 119 -0.54 -15.16 8.26
N TYR A 120 0.11 -13.99 8.17
CA TYR A 120 0.87 -13.42 9.26
C TYR A 120 0.00 -13.03 10.47
N GLY A 121 0.51 -13.32 11.67
CA GLY A 121 -0.09 -12.93 12.93
C GLY A 121 -1.56 -13.35 13.07
N THR A 122 -2.39 -12.42 13.48
CA THR A 122 -3.82 -12.64 13.76
C THR A 122 -4.75 -12.45 12.55
N ILE A 123 -4.19 -12.24 11.34
CA ILE A 123 -4.99 -11.94 10.13
C ILE A 123 -6.00 -13.05 9.82
N CYS A 124 -5.57 -14.33 9.90
CA CYS A 124 -6.44 -15.47 9.63
C CYS A 124 -7.57 -15.56 10.65
N GLU A 125 -7.28 -15.34 11.91
CA GLU A 125 -8.27 -15.34 13.00
C GLU A 125 -9.26 -14.20 12.86
N ARG A 126 -8.80 -12.98 12.59
CA ARG A 126 -9.66 -11.81 12.32
C ARG A 126 -10.59 -12.03 11.13
N ARG A 127 -10.09 -12.63 10.04
CA ARG A 127 -10.92 -13.00 8.87
C ARG A 127 -11.96 -14.04 9.23
N ARG A 128 -11.58 -15.09 9.97
CA ARG A 128 -12.47 -16.14 10.44
C ARG A 128 -13.60 -15.56 11.30
N ASN A 129 -13.25 -14.73 12.29
CA ASN A 129 -14.23 -14.11 13.19
C ASN A 129 -15.19 -13.18 12.42
N LYS A 130 -14.68 -12.42 11.46
CA LYS A 130 -15.53 -11.60 10.57
C LYS A 130 -16.50 -12.44 9.76
N MET A 131 -16.05 -13.59 9.23
CA MET A 131 -16.94 -14.51 8.49
C MET A 131 -18.00 -15.14 9.39
N LEU A 132 -17.66 -15.54 10.61
CA LEU A 132 -18.58 -16.11 11.58
C LEU A 132 -19.63 -15.09 12.04
N GLY A 133 -19.24 -13.81 12.19
CA GLY A 133 -20.14 -12.71 12.55
C GLY A 133 -21.10 -12.26 11.43
N THR A 134 -20.85 -12.64 10.18
CA THR A 134 -21.69 -12.25 9.04
C THR A 134 -22.76 -13.31 8.81
N LYS A 135 -23.97 -13.11 9.35
CA LYS A 135 -25.14 -13.90 8.96
C LYS A 135 -25.41 -13.64 7.48
N ARG A 136 -25.12 -14.60 6.60
CA ARG A 136 -25.50 -14.52 5.20
C ARG A 136 -27.02 -14.53 5.13
N LYS A 137 -27.61 -13.60 4.38
CA LYS A 137 -29.04 -13.68 4.07
C LYS A 137 -29.30 -15.03 3.39
N PRO A 138 -30.33 -15.78 3.81
CA PRO A 138 -30.67 -17.03 3.13
C PRO A 138 -30.94 -16.72 1.65
N HIS A 139 -30.52 -17.61 0.78
CA HIS A 139 -30.81 -17.48 -0.64
C HIS A 139 -32.31 -17.57 -0.88
N SER A 140 -32.82 -16.76 -1.83
CA SER A 140 -34.18 -16.89 -2.29
C SER A 140 -34.44 -18.30 -2.87
N GLU A 141 -35.69 -18.77 -2.86
CA GLU A 141 -36.02 -20.09 -3.41
C GLU A 141 -35.60 -20.22 -4.88
N GLU A 142 -35.73 -19.16 -5.66
CA GLU A 142 -35.28 -19.12 -7.04
C GLU A 142 -33.75 -19.34 -7.14
N THR A 143 -32.96 -18.73 -6.26
CA THR A 143 -31.51 -18.91 -6.20
C THR A 143 -31.13 -20.31 -5.76
N LYS A 144 -31.82 -20.89 -4.78
CA LYS A 144 -31.63 -22.27 -4.34
C LYS A 144 -31.91 -23.26 -5.47
N GLU A 145 -32.96 -23.00 -6.25
CA GLU A 145 -33.30 -23.85 -7.38
C GLU A 145 -32.25 -23.77 -8.51
N LYS A 146 -31.75 -22.58 -8.85
CA LYS A 146 -30.64 -22.41 -9.80
C LYS A 146 -29.38 -23.17 -9.35
N ILE A 147 -29.04 -23.10 -8.06
CA ILE A 147 -27.91 -23.86 -7.49
C ILE A 147 -28.16 -25.36 -7.62
N ARG A 148 -29.36 -25.85 -7.27
CA ARG A 148 -29.72 -27.27 -7.36
C ARG A 148 -29.63 -27.78 -8.79
N ARG A 149 -30.14 -27.02 -9.77
CA ARG A 149 -30.02 -27.36 -11.21
C ARG A 149 -28.57 -27.37 -11.70
N GLY A 150 -27.74 -26.42 -11.23
CA GLY A 150 -26.31 -26.37 -11.58
C GLY A 150 -25.53 -27.57 -11.01
N VAL A 151 -25.80 -27.96 -9.78
CA VAL A 151 -25.20 -29.16 -9.15
C VAL A 151 -25.62 -30.41 -9.88
N TYR A 152 -26.89 -30.55 -10.25
CA TYR A 152 -27.42 -31.70 -10.99
C TYR A 152 -26.77 -31.84 -12.38
N LYS A 153 -26.67 -30.74 -13.15
CA LYS A 153 -25.98 -30.75 -14.45
C LYS A 153 -24.51 -31.14 -14.35
N ASN A 154 -23.81 -30.70 -13.31
CA ASN A 154 -22.41 -31.08 -13.12
C ASN A 154 -22.26 -32.54 -12.69
N TRP A 155 -23.20 -33.08 -11.94
CA TRP A 155 -23.24 -34.49 -11.57
C TRP A 155 -23.51 -35.41 -12.81
N GLU A 156 -24.48 -35.02 -13.66
CA GLU A 156 -24.73 -35.73 -14.92
C GLU A 156 -23.51 -35.74 -15.84
N LYS A 157 -22.84 -34.59 -16.00
CA LYS A 157 -21.58 -34.50 -16.75
C LYS A 157 -20.49 -35.44 -16.22
N ARG A 158 -20.37 -35.57 -14.91
CA ARG A 158 -19.38 -36.52 -14.34
C ARG A 158 -19.69 -37.96 -14.60
N LYS A 159 -20.97 -38.34 -14.57
CA LYS A 159 -21.42 -39.70 -14.90
C LYS A 159 -21.21 -40.09 -16.37
N SER A 160 -21.16 -39.13 -17.28
CA SER A 160 -20.95 -39.40 -18.71
C SER A 160 -19.47 -39.61 -19.08
N TYR A 161 -18.53 -39.53 -18.13
CA TYR A 161 -17.12 -39.79 -18.30
C TYR A 161 -16.64 -41.10 -17.64
N GLU A 162 -17.55 -41.85 -16.98
CA GLU A 162 -17.36 -43.23 -16.51
C GLU A 162 -17.96 -44.21 -17.50
#